data_8e92d4fcd09abfbc83dbca627a360fef
#
_entry.id   8e92d4fcd09abfbc83dbca627a360fef
#
_cell.length_a   1.000
_cell.length_b   1.000
_cell.length_c   1.000
_cell.angle_alpha   90.00
_cell.angle_beta   90.00
_cell.angle_gamma   90.00
#
_symmetry.space_group_name_H-M   'P 1'
#
loop_
_entity.id
_entity.type
_entity.pdbx_description
1 polymer ?
#
loop_
_entity_poly.entity_id
_entity_poly.type
_entity_poly.pdbx_seq_one_letter_code
_entity_poly.pdbx_strand_id
1 'polypeptide(L)'
;MTAFNANFGWMYRDTMRQGGLVVSASPGFSVEGLALPRPDIRNTDNALLGTMKRAAMSHPLALPGIIRRLKAFTKEYCLQHYTPLPRDINLCPTVWLEKTSYNINRKIEVASTILDPVCPRMRKKFYTCKGFVKEETYPEYKYPRDIFARSDDYKAAFGPFCKAVEEVVYKDPAFVKNVRVDKRGEYIAEMLKGGQIYTTDFTAFESQFTPQLMRAVEYQLYKHMARNLPDKNRLLRMIKESQMTTNTVQFHSFFFETVGCRMSGEMSTSLANGFSNLMFILFAHHMQGVKPNGVCVEGDDGIFTTDAPLDPPLS
;
A
#
# COMPACT_ATOMS: atom_id res chain seq x y z
N MET A 1 14.12 2.35 24.44
CA MET A 1 14.56 1.69 23.17
C MET A 1 13.35 1.04 22.56
N THR A 2 12.87 1.53 21.43
CA THR A 2 11.80 0.88 20.67
C THR A 2 12.36 -0.41 20.10
N ALA A 3 11.78 -1.56 20.46
CA ALA A 3 12.15 -2.84 19.89
C ALA A 3 11.82 -2.85 18.40
N PHE A 4 12.76 -3.26 17.56
CA PHE A 4 12.52 -3.41 16.13
C PHE A 4 11.84 -4.76 15.85
N ASN A 5 10.82 -4.75 15.00
CA ASN A 5 10.11 -5.96 14.58
C ASN A 5 10.65 -6.48 13.23
N ALA A 6 11.97 -6.46 13.07
CA ALA A 6 12.63 -6.91 11.87
C ALA A 6 14.01 -7.49 12.17
N ASN A 7 14.39 -8.50 11.40
CA ASN A 7 15.72 -9.10 11.42
C ASN A 7 16.53 -8.54 10.26
N PHE A 8 17.75 -8.09 10.51
CA PHE A 8 18.66 -7.54 9.52
C PHE A 8 19.81 -8.50 9.26
N GLY A 9 20.24 -8.59 8.01
CA GLY A 9 21.44 -9.33 7.61
C GLY A 9 22.21 -8.57 6.53
N TRP A 10 23.54 -8.65 6.61
CA TRP A 10 24.41 -8.03 5.61
C TRP A 10 24.62 -8.99 4.44
N MET A 11 24.66 -8.44 3.24
CA MET A 11 25.05 -9.15 2.03
C MET A 11 26.42 -8.62 1.61
N TYR A 12 27.45 -9.45 1.76
CA TYR A 12 28.75 -9.14 1.20
C TYR A 12 28.67 -9.32 -0.33
N ARG A 13 28.58 -8.23 -1.05
CA ARG A 13 28.77 -8.21 -2.50
C ARG A 13 30.03 -7.41 -2.79
N ASP A 14 31.07 -8.12 -3.17
CA ASP A 14 32.36 -7.57 -3.58
C ASP A 14 32.24 -6.90 -4.96
N THR A 15 31.46 -5.85 -5.05
CA THR A 15 31.37 -5.04 -6.25
C THR A 15 31.12 -3.60 -5.85
N MET A 16 32.19 -2.89 -5.54
CA MET A 16 32.20 -1.47 -5.82
C MET A 16 32.05 -1.29 -7.35
N ARG A 17 30.86 -1.42 -7.85
CA ARG A 17 30.56 -0.82 -9.15
C ARG A 17 30.69 0.67 -8.94
N GLN A 18 31.74 1.24 -9.48
CA GLN A 18 31.84 2.67 -9.72
C GLN A 18 30.56 3.04 -10.47
N GLY A 19 29.60 3.59 -9.75
CA GLY A 19 28.34 3.97 -10.32
C GLY A 19 28.58 5.08 -11.32
N GLY A 20 28.08 4.91 -12.54
CA GLY A 20 28.04 5.98 -13.52
C GLY A 20 27.37 7.21 -12.91
N LEU A 21 27.73 8.37 -13.36
CA LEU A 21 27.17 9.65 -12.97
C LEU A 21 25.64 9.60 -13.10
N VAL A 22 24.93 9.67 -11.98
CA VAL A 22 23.49 9.89 -12.03
C VAL A 22 23.28 11.37 -12.27
N VAL A 23 23.00 11.70 -13.51
CA VAL A 23 22.57 13.06 -13.86
C VAL A 23 21.18 13.24 -13.28
N SER A 24 21.07 13.96 -12.17
CA SER A 24 19.78 14.44 -11.73
C SER A 24 19.35 15.53 -12.70
N ALA A 25 18.17 15.38 -13.29
CA ALA A 25 17.57 16.46 -14.07
C ALA A 25 17.36 17.66 -13.13
N SER A 26 18.15 18.70 -13.33
CA SER A 26 17.86 20.01 -12.75
C SER A 26 16.69 20.62 -13.51
N PRO A 27 15.77 21.35 -12.86
CA PRO A 27 14.69 22.07 -13.56
C PRO A 27 15.21 23.21 -14.46
N GLY A 28 16.52 23.30 -14.69
CA GLY A 28 17.13 24.28 -15.60
C GLY A 28 17.33 25.67 -15.01
N PHE A 29 16.96 25.89 -13.76
CA PHE A 29 17.25 27.11 -13.00
C PHE A 29 17.72 26.76 -11.59
N SER A 30 18.63 27.56 -11.09
CA SER A 30 19.03 27.52 -9.67
C SER A 30 18.63 28.82 -9.00
N VAL A 31 18.09 28.70 -7.79
CA VAL A 31 17.87 29.86 -6.93
C VAL A 31 19.07 29.90 -5.98
N GLU A 32 19.84 30.97 -6.04
CA GLU A 32 21.02 31.14 -5.23
C GLU A 32 20.66 31.07 -3.72
N GLY A 33 21.36 30.25 -2.96
CA GLY A 33 21.09 30.02 -1.56
C GLY A 33 19.99 29.00 -1.22
N LEU A 34 19.30 28.41 -2.21
CA LEU A 34 18.30 27.40 -1.98
C LEU A 34 18.85 25.99 -2.31
N ALA A 35 19.23 25.26 -1.28
CA ALA A 35 19.54 23.84 -1.39
C ALA A 35 18.43 23.03 -0.71
N LEU A 36 17.69 22.24 -1.48
CA LEU A 36 16.69 21.33 -0.93
C LEU A 36 17.36 20.01 -0.52
N PRO A 37 17.12 19.50 0.69
CA PRO A 37 17.63 18.20 1.12
C PRO A 37 17.17 17.09 0.17
N ARG A 38 18.13 16.26 -0.27
CA ARG A 38 17.87 15.08 -1.11
C ARG A 38 18.70 13.92 -0.58
N PRO A 39 18.11 12.75 -0.34
CA PRO A 39 18.87 11.60 0.11
C PRO A 39 19.76 11.09 -1.01
N ASP A 40 21.00 10.73 -0.68
CA ASP A 40 21.84 9.93 -1.55
C ASP A 40 21.29 8.50 -1.61
N ILE A 41 20.72 8.14 -2.76
CA ILE A 41 20.07 6.83 -2.98
C ILE A 41 21.06 5.66 -2.98
N ARG A 42 22.36 5.93 -3.04
CA ARG A 42 23.43 4.92 -3.03
C ARG A 42 24.00 4.70 -1.62
N ASN A 43 23.72 5.61 -0.71
CA ASN A 43 24.22 5.51 0.65
C ASN A 43 23.42 4.43 1.41
N THR A 44 24.13 3.40 1.87
CA THR A 44 23.55 2.30 2.64
C THR A 44 22.93 2.77 3.96
N ASP A 45 23.51 3.78 4.60
CA ASP A 45 22.98 4.33 5.88
C ASP A 45 21.62 5.01 5.66
N ASN A 46 21.45 5.71 4.54
CA ASN A 46 20.16 6.29 4.17
C ASN A 46 19.10 5.21 3.97
N ALA A 47 19.43 4.12 3.27
CA ALA A 47 18.54 2.99 3.10
C ALA A 47 18.23 2.30 4.44
N LEU A 48 19.22 2.12 5.30
CA LEU A 48 19.03 1.51 6.61
C LEU A 48 18.14 2.37 7.51
N LEU A 49 18.41 3.69 7.59
CA LEU A 49 17.62 4.64 8.38
C LEU A 49 16.18 4.72 7.88
N GLY A 50 15.98 4.79 6.57
CA GLY A 50 14.66 4.77 5.94
C GLY A 50 13.87 3.51 6.28
N THR A 51 14.53 2.35 6.19
CA THR A 51 13.93 1.06 6.54
C THR A 51 13.58 0.98 8.04
N MET A 52 14.48 1.38 8.92
CA MET A 52 14.25 1.37 10.36
C MET A 52 13.07 2.26 10.74
N LYS A 53 12.98 3.44 10.16
CA LYS A 53 11.89 4.39 10.42
C LYS A 53 10.55 3.93 9.84
N ARG A 54 10.57 3.26 8.70
CA ARG A 54 9.35 3.02 7.90
C ARG A 54 8.80 1.59 8.01
N ALA A 55 9.63 0.60 8.27
CA ALA A 55 9.22 -0.80 8.22
C ALA A 55 9.61 -1.62 9.44
N ALA A 56 10.61 -1.19 10.20
CA ALA A 56 11.14 -1.99 11.32
C ALA A 56 10.63 -1.53 12.69
N MET A 57 9.80 -0.49 12.76
CA MET A 57 9.24 -0.03 14.02
C MET A 57 8.25 -1.04 14.61
N SER A 58 8.36 -1.25 15.92
CA SER A 58 7.35 -2.00 16.68
C SER A 58 6.15 -1.11 16.98
N HIS A 59 4.96 -1.63 16.76
CA HIS A 59 3.71 -0.97 17.09
C HIS A 59 2.94 -1.77 18.14
N PRO A 60 2.14 -1.12 18.99
CA PRO A 60 1.25 -1.81 19.90
C PRO A 60 0.30 -2.73 19.13
N LEU A 61 0.10 -3.93 19.63
CA LEU A 61 -0.85 -4.87 19.04
C LEU A 61 -2.27 -4.47 19.45
N ALA A 62 -3.15 -4.36 18.48
CA ALA A 62 -4.56 -4.14 18.77
C ALA A 62 -5.16 -5.32 19.54
N LEU A 63 -6.08 -5.04 20.47
CA LEU A 63 -6.76 -6.05 21.26
C LEU A 63 -7.48 -7.07 20.36
N PRO A 64 -7.36 -8.38 20.62
CA PRO A 64 -7.99 -9.41 19.77
C PRO A 64 -9.51 -9.25 19.64
N GLY A 65 -10.18 -8.68 20.65
CA GLY A 65 -11.60 -8.35 20.59
C GLY A 65 -11.92 -7.28 19.55
N ILE A 66 -11.14 -6.23 19.50
CA ILE A 66 -11.27 -5.14 18.51
C ILE A 66 -11.02 -5.67 17.10
N ILE A 67 -9.98 -6.46 16.89
CA ILE A 67 -9.67 -7.08 15.58
C ILE A 67 -10.83 -7.97 15.09
N ARG A 68 -11.46 -8.75 15.98
CA ARG A 68 -12.63 -9.57 15.61
C ARG A 68 -13.82 -8.72 15.19
N ARG A 69 -14.12 -7.64 15.94
CA ARG A 69 -15.23 -6.71 15.62
C ARG A 69 -14.95 -5.98 14.30
N LEU A 70 -13.73 -5.46 14.10
CA LEU A 70 -13.32 -4.83 12.86
C LEU A 70 -13.47 -5.78 11.67
N LYS A 71 -13.07 -7.05 11.82
CA LYS A 71 -13.22 -8.07 10.76
C LYS A 71 -14.69 -8.32 10.42
N ALA A 72 -15.57 -8.41 11.41
CA ALA A 72 -17.00 -8.59 11.19
C ALA A 72 -17.59 -7.38 10.48
N PHE A 73 -17.28 -6.18 10.95
CA PHE A 73 -17.68 -4.91 10.35
C PHE A 73 -17.23 -4.80 8.89
N THR A 74 -15.95 -5.03 8.61
CA THR A 74 -15.41 -4.96 7.25
C THR A 74 -16.07 -5.98 6.30
N LYS A 75 -16.33 -7.20 6.79
CA LYS A 75 -17.03 -8.22 5.99
C LYS A 75 -18.44 -7.78 5.63
N GLU A 76 -19.16 -7.22 6.59
CA GLU A 76 -20.52 -6.73 6.40
C GLU A 76 -20.52 -5.53 5.43
N TYR A 77 -19.62 -4.58 5.64
CA TYR A 77 -19.46 -3.44 4.73
C TYR A 77 -19.23 -3.89 3.28
N CYS A 78 -18.32 -4.85 3.05
CA CYS A 78 -18.08 -5.37 1.70
C CYS A 78 -19.34 -6.00 1.09
N LEU A 79 -20.14 -6.72 1.88
CA LEU A 79 -21.38 -7.34 1.42
C LEU A 79 -22.44 -6.32 1.01
N GLN A 80 -22.49 -5.19 1.68
CA GLN A 80 -23.49 -4.14 1.46
C GLN A 80 -23.11 -3.19 0.32
N HIS A 81 -21.81 -2.91 0.15
CA HIS A 81 -21.32 -1.83 -0.72
C HIS A 81 -20.69 -2.29 -2.03
N TYR A 82 -20.17 -3.53 -2.11
CA TYR A 82 -19.44 -3.97 -3.30
C TYR A 82 -20.04 -5.20 -3.94
N THR A 83 -20.18 -5.15 -5.26
CA THR A 83 -20.54 -6.31 -6.06
C THR A 83 -19.26 -7.11 -6.37
N PRO A 84 -19.21 -8.42 -6.06
CA PRO A 84 -18.06 -9.25 -6.38
C PRO A 84 -17.79 -9.32 -7.87
N LEU A 85 -16.53 -9.57 -8.21
CA LEU A 85 -16.13 -9.74 -9.62
C LEU A 85 -16.91 -10.89 -10.25
N PRO A 86 -17.34 -10.75 -11.51
CA PRO A 86 -18.03 -11.80 -12.24
C PRO A 86 -17.09 -12.99 -12.48
N ARG A 87 -17.67 -14.18 -12.67
CA ARG A 87 -16.93 -15.43 -12.83
C ARG A 87 -16.04 -15.46 -14.06
N ASP A 88 -16.47 -14.79 -15.11
CA ASP A 88 -15.86 -14.74 -16.45
C ASP A 88 -14.99 -13.50 -16.68
N ILE A 89 -14.68 -12.73 -15.62
CA ILE A 89 -13.82 -11.58 -15.74
C ILE A 89 -12.45 -11.95 -16.31
N ASN A 90 -11.98 -11.15 -17.26
CA ASN A 90 -10.67 -11.38 -17.86
C ASN A 90 -9.56 -10.85 -16.93
N LEU A 91 -8.85 -11.77 -16.29
CA LEU A 91 -7.67 -11.51 -15.46
C LEU A 91 -6.37 -11.91 -16.16
N CYS A 92 -6.34 -11.90 -17.48
CA CYS A 92 -5.13 -12.21 -18.25
C CYS A 92 -4.04 -11.15 -18.00
N PRO A 93 -2.83 -11.55 -17.58
CA PRO A 93 -1.74 -10.61 -17.29
C PRO A 93 -1.32 -9.78 -18.52
N THR A 94 -1.39 -10.32 -19.73
CA THR A 94 -1.04 -9.57 -20.95
C THR A 94 -2.05 -8.47 -21.25
N VAL A 95 -3.35 -8.75 -21.13
CA VAL A 95 -4.40 -7.75 -21.30
C VAL A 95 -4.33 -6.65 -20.22
N TRP A 96 -4.01 -7.04 -18.98
CA TRP A 96 -3.77 -6.08 -17.91
C TRP A 96 -2.56 -5.19 -18.21
N LEU A 97 -1.45 -5.78 -18.66
CA LEU A 97 -0.21 -5.07 -18.95
C LEU A 97 -0.39 -4.01 -20.04
N GLU A 98 -1.17 -4.32 -21.08
CA GLU A 98 -1.51 -3.36 -22.14
C GLU A 98 -2.20 -2.10 -21.58
N LYS A 99 -3.08 -2.27 -20.60
CA LYS A 99 -3.84 -1.18 -19.96
C LYS A 99 -3.05 -0.40 -18.91
N THR A 100 -1.85 -0.84 -18.53
CA THR A 100 -1.01 -0.09 -17.58
C THR A 100 -0.43 1.17 -18.21
N SER A 101 -0.11 2.18 -17.37
CA SER A 101 0.60 3.38 -17.76
C SER A 101 2.12 3.18 -17.92
N TYR A 102 2.60 1.95 -17.89
CA TYR A 102 4.02 1.66 -18.11
C TYR A 102 4.47 2.08 -19.52
N ASN A 103 5.67 2.62 -19.62
CA ASN A 103 6.29 2.85 -20.92
C ASN A 103 6.55 1.51 -21.62
N ILE A 104 6.80 1.56 -22.94
CA ILE A 104 6.93 0.35 -23.77
C ILE A 104 8.07 -0.57 -23.29
N ASN A 105 9.22 -0.01 -22.88
CA ASN A 105 10.35 -0.80 -22.41
C ASN A 105 9.95 -1.56 -21.11
N ARG A 106 9.27 -0.89 -20.21
CA ARG A 106 8.79 -1.51 -18.97
C ARG A 106 7.74 -2.59 -19.22
N LYS A 107 6.88 -2.40 -20.23
CA LYS A 107 5.92 -3.44 -20.65
C LYS A 107 6.63 -4.68 -21.19
N ILE A 108 7.67 -4.49 -22.01
CA ILE A 108 8.48 -5.60 -22.54
C ILE A 108 9.18 -6.36 -21.39
N GLU A 109 9.78 -5.66 -20.43
CA GLU A 109 10.41 -6.28 -19.27
C GLU A 109 9.43 -7.15 -18.48
N VAL A 110 8.26 -6.62 -18.15
CA VAL A 110 7.23 -7.36 -17.41
C VAL A 110 6.70 -8.53 -18.25
N ALA A 111 6.46 -8.33 -19.53
CA ALA A 111 5.98 -9.39 -20.43
C ALA A 111 6.97 -10.57 -20.50
N SER A 112 8.26 -10.30 -20.50
CA SER A 112 9.31 -11.36 -20.54
C SER A 112 9.31 -12.25 -19.28
N THR A 113 8.70 -11.78 -18.18
CA THR A 113 8.61 -12.54 -16.92
C THR A 113 7.33 -13.36 -16.80
N ILE A 114 6.34 -13.14 -17.68
CA ILE A 114 5.08 -13.88 -17.68
C ILE A 114 5.33 -15.26 -18.32
N LEU A 115 5.67 -16.23 -17.49
CA LEU A 115 5.99 -17.60 -17.94
C LEU A 115 4.73 -18.45 -18.16
N ASP A 116 3.68 -18.18 -17.41
CA ASP A 116 2.39 -18.89 -17.48
C ASP A 116 1.28 -17.97 -16.97
N PRO A 117 0.37 -17.52 -17.83
CA PRO A 117 -0.72 -16.62 -17.46
C PRO A 117 -1.72 -17.25 -16.48
N VAL A 118 -1.78 -18.58 -16.41
CA VAL A 118 -2.74 -19.29 -15.56
C VAL A 118 -2.15 -19.65 -14.21
N CYS A 119 -0.85 -19.81 -14.10
CA CYS A 119 -0.26 -20.40 -12.90
C CYS A 119 1.25 -20.16 -12.71
N PRO A 120 1.68 -18.97 -12.35
CA PRO A 120 3.04 -18.86 -11.88
C PRO A 120 3.20 -19.78 -10.66
N ARG A 121 4.17 -20.70 -10.72
CA ARG A 121 4.53 -21.50 -9.55
C ARG A 121 4.96 -20.56 -8.46
N MET A 122 4.37 -20.71 -7.27
CA MET A 122 4.73 -19.92 -6.10
C MET A 122 6.21 -20.15 -5.75
N ARG A 123 7.07 -19.28 -6.25
CA ARG A 123 8.52 -19.37 -6.04
C ARG A 123 8.90 -18.43 -4.89
N LYS A 124 10.03 -18.71 -4.22
CA LYS A 124 10.57 -17.85 -3.16
C LYS A 124 10.64 -16.37 -3.58
N LYS A 125 10.90 -16.07 -4.86
CA LYS A 125 10.93 -14.70 -5.40
C LYS A 125 9.61 -13.94 -5.30
N PHE A 126 8.46 -14.61 -5.19
CA PHE A 126 7.16 -13.95 -4.95
C PHE A 126 7.08 -13.27 -3.58
N TYR A 127 7.84 -13.78 -2.62
CA TYR A 127 7.86 -13.28 -1.24
C TYR A 127 9.03 -12.35 -0.97
N THR A 128 9.89 -12.15 -1.97
CA THR A 128 11.05 -11.27 -1.87
C THR A 128 10.75 -9.94 -2.56
N CYS A 129 11.01 -8.86 -1.86
CA CYS A 129 10.92 -7.51 -2.39
C CYS A 129 12.32 -6.96 -2.67
N LYS A 130 12.42 -6.08 -3.65
CA LYS A 130 13.60 -5.24 -3.86
C LYS A 130 13.39 -3.93 -3.10
N GLY A 131 14.34 -3.60 -2.20
CA GLY A 131 14.38 -2.34 -1.48
C GLY A 131 15.27 -1.31 -2.20
N PHE A 132 14.84 -0.08 -2.23
CA PHE A 132 15.64 1.06 -2.69
C PHE A 132 15.12 2.37 -2.10
N VAL A 133 16.03 3.34 -1.95
CA VAL A 133 15.68 4.68 -1.48
C VAL A 133 14.93 5.42 -2.58
N LYS A 134 13.82 6.05 -2.24
CA LYS A 134 13.05 6.88 -3.16
C LYS A 134 13.81 8.16 -3.47
N GLU A 135 13.99 8.45 -4.75
CA GLU A 135 14.64 9.66 -5.21
C GLU A 135 13.64 10.83 -5.20
N GLU A 136 13.71 11.65 -4.17
CA GLU A 136 12.84 12.82 -4.01
C GLU A 136 13.54 13.92 -3.19
N THR A 137 13.15 15.17 -3.40
CA THR A 137 13.62 16.31 -2.62
C THR A 137 12.58 16.66 -1.56
N TYR A 138 13.06 17.17 -0.42
CA TYR A 138 12.21 17.60 0.68
C TYR A 138 12.37 19.10 0.93
N PRO A 139 11.30 19.81 1.35
CA PRO A 139 11.43 21.21 1.78
C PRO A 139 12.26 21.36 3.04
N GLU A 140 12.27 20.32 3.88
CA GLU A 140 13.00 20.25 5.14
C GLU A 140 13.69 18.88 5.26
N TYR A 141 14.67 18.74 6.18
CA TYR A 141 15.30 17.46 6.44
C TYR A 141 14.30 16.44 6.95
N LYS A 142 14.18 15.32 6.21
CA LYS A 142 13.38 14.15 6.61
C LYS A 142 14.18 12.87 6.43
N TYR A 143 13.79 11.84 7.19
CA TYR A 143 14.34 10.50 6.94
C TYR A 143 14.03 10.05 5.51
N PRO A 144 14.99 9.40 4.83
CA PRO A 144 14.76 8.84 3.50
C PRO A 144 13.55 7.92 3.47
N ARG A 145 12.82 7.93 2.36
CA ARG A 145 11.66 7.05 2.14
C ARG A 145 12.07 5.90 1.27
N ASP A 146 11.92 4.69 1.78
CA ASP A 146 12.22 3.48 1.02
C ASP A 146 11.00 2.95 0.29
N ILE A 147 11.25 2.35 -0.86
CA ILE A 147 10.26 1.61 -1.64
C ILE A 147 10.62 0.13 -1.59
N PHE A 148 9.64 -0.71 -1.27
CA PHE A 148 9.74 -2.16 -1.22
C PHE A 148 8.89 -2.77 -2.35
N ALA A 149 9.52 -3.03 -3.49
CA ALA A 149 8.83 -3.45 -4.71
C ALA A 149 8.86 -4.97 -4.88
N ARG A 150 7.71 -5.57 -5.15
CA ARG A 150 7.59 -6.99 -5.51
C ARG A 150 8.20 -7.28 -6.89
N SER A 151 8.52 -8.55 -7.11
CA SER A 151 8.98 -9.03 -8.42
C SER A 151 7.92 -8.82 -9.51
N ASP A 152 8.34 -8.76 -10.75
CA ASP A 152 7.44 -8.55 -11.88
C ASP A 152 6.52 -9.75 -12.10
N ASP A 153 6.98 -10.97 -11.82
CA ASP A 153 6.12 -12.16 -11.82
C ASP A 153 4.95 -12.01 -10.84
N TYR A 154 5.23 -11.51 -9.61
CA TYR A 154 4.17 -11.26 -8.64
C TYR A 154 3.21 -10.18 -9.12
N LYS A 155 3.74 -9.08 -9.68
CA LYS A 155 2.92 -8.00 -10.24
C LYS A 155 2.02 -8.51 -11.35
N ALA A 156 2.54 -9.34 -12.24
CA ALA A 156 1.76 -9.96 -13.32
C ALA A 156 0.68 -10.93 -12.80
N ALA A 157 0.96 -11.65 -11.71
CA ALA A 157 0.00 -12.58 -11.11
C ALA A 157 -1.10 -11.89 -10.31
N PHE A 158 -0.80 -10.79 -9.63
CA PHE A 158 -1.73 -10.09 -8.74
C PHE A 158 -2.36 -8.84 -9.38
N GLY A 159 -1.64 -8.17 -10.27
CA GLY A 159 -2.03 -6.90 -10.87
C GLY A 159 -3.40 -6.92 -11.58
N PRO A 160 -3.72 -7.93 -12.41
CA PRO A 160 -5.03 -8.03 -13.05
C PRO A 160 -6.19 -8.04 -12.05
N PHE A 161 -6.07 -8.85 -11.01
CA PHE A 161 -7.08 -8.90 -9.94
C PHE A 161 -7.17 -7.58 -9.18
N CYS A 162 -6.02 -7.02 -8.77
CA CYS A 162 -5.97 -5.74 -8.06
C CYS A 162 -6.65 -4.63 -8.88
N LYS A 163 -6.35 -4.54 -10.17
CA LYS A 163 -6.95 -3.55 -11.07
C LYS A 163 -8.47 -3.71 -11.20
N ALA A 164 -8.95 -4.96 -11.33
CA ALA A 164 -10.37 -5.23 -11.38
C ALA A 164 -11.09 -4.85 -10.06
N VAL A 165 -10.45 -5.06 -8.92
CA VAL A 165 -10.98 -4.64 -7.61
C VAL A 165 -11.01 -3.11 -7.50
N GLU A 166 -9.97 -2.41 -7.96
CA GLU A 166 -9.94 -0.94 -8.01
C GLU A 166 -11.11 -0.36 -8.81
N GLU A 167 -11.42 -0.96 -9.97
CA GLU A 167 -12.52 -0.51 -10.84
C GLU A 167 -13.90 -0.62 -10.17
N VAL A 168 -14.05 -1.48 -9.17
CA VAL A 168 -15.27 -1.58 -8.36
C VAL A 168 -15.21 -0.64 -7.17
N VAL A 169 -14.14 -0.72 -6.38
CA VAL A 169 -14.02 -0.02 -5.09
C VAL A 169 -13.96 1.49 -5.27
N TYR A 170 -13.25 1.99 -6.28
CA TYR A 170 -13.14 3.43 -6.52
C TYR A 170 -14.41 4.07 -7.10
N LYS A 171 -15.48 3.30 -7.31
CA LYS A 171 -16.83 3.85 -7.56
C LYS A 171 -17.55 4.27 -6.27
N ASP A 172 -17.06 3.80 -5.13
CA ASP A 172 -17.57 4.24 -3.83
C ASP A 172 -17.23 5.74 -3.66
N PRO A 173 -18.23 6.59 -3.35
CA PRO A 173 -18.04 8.04 -3.25
C PRO A 173 -16.99 8.48 -2.23
N ALA A 174 -16.68 7.65 -1.24
CA ALA A 174 -15.62 7.94 -0.29
C ALA A 174 -14.22 8.01 -0.93
N PHE A 175 -14.01 7.41 -2.10
CA PHE A 175 -12.71 7.43 -2.77
C PHE A 175 -12.59 8.58 -3.77
N VAL A 176 -11.68 9.51 -3.53
CA VAL A 176 -11.44 10.64 -4.43
C VAL A 176 -10.56 10.28 -5.64
N LYS A 177 -10.06 9.05 -5.71
CA LYS A 177 -9.13 8.57 -6.74
C LYS A 177 -9.68 8.69 -8.18
N ASN A 178 -10.97 8.47 -8.36
CA ASN A 178 -11.64 8.59 -9.66
C ASN A 178 -12.08 10.03 -10.00
N VAL A 179 -11.95 10.95 -9.06
CA VAL A 179 -12.28 12.35 -9.27
C VAL A 179 -11.11 13.04 -9.97
N ARG A 180 -11.39 13.78 -11.04
CA ARG A 180 -10.36 14.59 -11.72
C ARG A 180 -9.70 15.54 -10.74
N VAL A 181 -8.39 15.71 -10.84
CA VAL A 181 -7.59 16.49 -9.88
C VAL A 181 -8.12 17.92 -9.74
N ASP A 182 -8.50 18.57 -10.85
CA ASP A 182 -9.06 19.91 -10.89
C ASP A 182 -10.46 20.04 -10.26
N LYS A 183 -11.16 18.91 -10.05
CA LYS A 183 -12.50 18.86 -9.45
C LYS A 183 -12.53 18.34 -8.02
N ARG A 184 -11.39 17.87 -7.50
CA ARG A 184 -11.33 17.25 -6.16
C ARG A 184 -11.72 18.22 -5.05
N GLY A 185 -11.30 19.49 -5.13
CA GLY A 185 -11.64 20.48 -4.11
C GLY A 185 -13.15 20.70 -3.97
N GLU A 186 -13.84 20.88 -5.11
CA GLU A 186 -15.31 21.03 -5.15
C GLU A 186 -16.01 19.76 -4.64
N TYR A 187 -15.55 18.58 -5.08
CA TYR A 187 -16.09 17.30 -4.68
C TYR A 187 -15.97 17.04 -3.17
N ILE A 188 -14.77 17.27 -2.61
CA ILE A 188 -14.54 17.11 -1.18
C ILE A 188 -15.40 18.08 -0.37
N ALA A 189 -15.49 19.36 -0.78
CA ALA A 189 -16.34 20.35 -0.12
C ALA A 189 -17.82 19.95 -0.15
N GLU A 190 -18.26 19.29 -1.22
CA GLU A 190 -19.62 18.77 -1.31
C GLU A 190 -19.87 17.55 -0.41
N MET A 191 -18.92 16.63 -0.37
CA MET A 191 -19.00 15.42 0.45
C MET A 191 -18.93 15.70 1.96
N LEU A 192 -18.26 16.76 2.36
CA LEU A 192 -18.02 17.11 3.77
C LEU A 192 -18.99 18.18 4.31
N LYS A 193 -20.23 18.18 3.85
CA LYS A 193 -21.24 19.11 4.36
C LYS A 193 -21.67 18.74 5.77
N GLY A 194 -21.64 19.74 6.67
CA GLY A 194 -22.10 19.64 8.07
C GLY A 194 -21.06 19.02 9.00
N GLY A 195 -21.15 19.38 10.27
CA GLY A 195 -20.29 18.87 11.34
C GLY A 195 -18.89 19.48 11.40
N GLN A 196 -18.13 19.00 12.36
CA GLN A 196 -16.71 19.37 12.52
C GLN A 196 -15.85 18.55 11.59
N ILE A 197 -14.84 19.18 10.96
CA ILE A 197 -13.91 18.53 10.04
C ILE A 197 -12.73 17.93 10.83
N TYR A 198 -12.39 16.69 10.48
CA TYR A 198 -11.22 15.96 10.98
C TYR A 198 -10.42 15.38 9.82
N THR A 199 -9.10 15.26 10.02
CA THR A 199 -8.19 14.61 9.08
C THR A 199 -7.47 13.44 9.74
N THR A 200 -7.15 12.42 8.96
CA THR A 200 -6.24 11.35 9.40
C THR A 200 -4.82 11.69 8.93
N ASP A 201 -3.86 11.59 9.85
CA ASP A 201 -2.42 11.71 9.56
C ASP A 201 -1.69 10.58 10.29
N PHE A 202 -1.31 9.56 9.53
CA PHE A 202 -0.66 8.38 10.09
C PHE A 202 0.85 8.43 9.93
N THR A 203 1.58 8.27 11.02
CA THR A 203 3.02 8.11 10.96
C THR A 203 3.38 6.71 10.46
N ALA A 204 4.07 6.62 9.32
CA ALA A 204 4.53 5.38 8.71
C ALA A 204 3.40 4.33 8.60
N PHE A 205 2.28 4.69 7.96
CA PHE A 205 1.04 3.93 7.91
C PHE A 205 1.25 2.45 7.55
N GLU A 206 2.06 2.17 6.55
CA GLU A 206 2.33 0.81 6.09
C GLU A 206 2.98 -0.09 7.15
N SER A 207 3.79 0.49 8.07
CA SER A 207 4.44 -0.27 9.14
C SER A 207 3.45 -0.82 10.17
N GLN A 208 2.29 -0.18 10.32
CA GLN A 208 1.27 -0.54 11.30
C GLN A 208 0.48 -1.80 10.92
N PHE A 209 0.62 -2.27 9.69
CA PHE A 209 -0.14 -3.42 9.19
C PHE A 209 0.45 -4.75 9.66
N THR A 210 -0.07 -5.25 10.79
CA THR A 210 0.18 -6.61 11.26
C THR A 210 -0.58 -7.62 10.39
N PRO A 211 -0.15 -8.91 10.34
CA PRO A 211 -0.90 -9.95 9.64
C PRO A 211 -2.35 -10.09 10.13
N GLN A 212 -2.61 -9.83 11.41
CA GLN A 212 -3.96 -9.85 11.99
C GLN A 212 -4.81 -8.73 11.44
N LEU A 213 -4.28 -7.51 11.38
CA LEU A 213 -4.97 -6.34 10.85
C LEU A 213 -5.27 -6.51 9.36
N MET A 214 -4.28 -6.92 8.56
CA MET A 214 -4.48 -7.21 7.14
C MET A 214 -5.58 -8.27 6.91
N ARG A 215 -5.61 -9.33 7.73
CA ARG A 215 -6.66 -10.36 7.65
C ARG A 215 -8.03 -9.85 8.07
N ALA A 216 -8.09 -8.85 8.92
CA ALA A 216 -9.34 -8.24 9.37
C ALA A 216 -9.92 -7.26 8.35
N VAL A 217 -9.08 -6.58 7.57
CA VAL A 217 -9.48 -5.51 6.67
C VAL A 217 -9.35 -5.93 5.20
N GLU A 218 -8.25 -5.64 4.54
CA GLU A 218 -8.13 -5.80 3.08
C GLU A 218 -8.32 -7.25 2.60
N TYR A 219 -7.95 -8.23 3.40
CA TYR A 219 -8.20 -9.63 3.05
C TYR A 219 -9.70 -9.99 3.02
N GLN A 220 -10.54 -9.30 3.78
CA GLN A 220 -11.99 -9.48 3.68
C GLN A 220 -12.50 -8.92 2.35
N LEU A 221 -11.99 -7.75 1.92
CA LEU A 221 -12.27 -7.20 0.59
C LEU A 221 -11.87 -8.19 -0.51
N TYR A 222 -10.63 -8.69 -0.50
CA TYR A 222 -10.17 -9.65 -1.51
C TYR A 222 -10.97 -10.93 -1.53
N LYS A 223 -11.35 -11.46 -0.36
CA LYS A 223 -12.23 -12.64 -0.27
C LYS A 223 -13.62 -12.38 -0.86
N HIS A 224 -14.18 -11.20 -0.59
CA HIS A 224 -15.48 -10.81 -1.13
C HIS A 224 -15.41 -10.67 -2.64
N MET A 225 -14.44 -9.93 -3.15
CA MET A 225 -14.29 -9.68 -4.58
C MET A 225 -13.98 -10.93 -5.38
N ALA A 226 -13.19 -11.85 -4.83
CA ALA A 226 -12.81 -13.10 -5.50
C ALA A 226 -13.86 -14.23 -5.39
N ARG A 227 -14.97 -14.05 -4.67
CA ARG A 227 -15.85 -15.18 -4.28
C ARG A 227 -16.41 -15.99 -5.44
N ASN A 228 -16.61 -15.39 -6.60
CA ASN A 228 -17.15 -16.05 -7.79
C ASN A 228 -16.05 -16.56 -8.74
N LEU A 229 -14.77 -16.21 -8.52
CA LEU A 229 -13.67 -16.60 -9.39
C LEU A 229 -13.40 -18.11 -9.29
N PRO A 230 -13.13 -18.79 -10.42
CA PRO A 230 -12.83 -20.23 -10.45
C PRO A 230 -11.61 -20.57 -9.55
N ASP A 231 -10.54 -19.79 -9.66
CA ASP A 231 -9.26 -20.04 -8.98
C ASP A 231 -9.09 -19.24 -7.68
N LYS A 232 -10.20 -18.80 -7.07
CA LYS A 232 -10.17 -17.96 -5.86
C LYS A 232 -9.27 -18.49 -4.75
N ASN A 233 -9.30 -19.77 -4.48
CA ASN A 233 -8.55 -20.36 -3.37
C ASN A 233 -7.04 -20.23 -3.58
N ARG A 234 -6.60 -20.36 -4.81
CA ARG A 234 -5.20 -20.22 -5.20
C ARG A 234 -4.76 -18.76 -5.12
N LEU A 235 -5.55 -17.86 -5.69
CA LEU A 235 -5.32 -16.41 -5.63
C LEU A 235 -5.25 -15.92 -4.18
N LEU A 236 -6.23 -16.27 -3.36
CA LEU A 236 -6.29 -15.87 -1.96
C LEU A 236 -5.16 -16.47 -1.12
N ARG A 237 -4.71 -17.70 -1.44
CA ARG A 237 -3.53 -18.29 -0.81
C ARG A 237 -2.28 -17.49 -1.16
N MET A 238 -2.06 -17.18 -2.44
CA MET A 238 -0.94 -16.36 -2.91
C MET A 238 -0.89 -15.01 -2.18
N ILE A 239 -2.01 -14.29 -2.12
CA ILE A 239 -2.11 -13.00 -1.42
C ILE A 239 -1.76 -13.16 0.07
N LYS A 240 -2.36 -14.14 0.75
CA LYS A 240 -2.11 -14.39 2.16
C LYS A 240 -0.64 -14.73 2.45
N GLU A 241 -0.06 -15.58 1.65
CA GLU A 241 1.33 -16.03 1.84
C GLU A 241 2.34 -14.93 1.51
N SER A 242 2.07 -14.08 0.53
CA SER A 242 2.97 -12.98 0.14
C SER A 242 2.86 -11.75 1.05
N GLN A 243 1.66 -11.39 1.49
CA GLN A 243 1.45 -10.14 2.22
C GLN A 243 1.36 -10.31 3.74
N MET A 244 0.93 -11.49 4.22
CA MET A 244 0.55 -11.70 5.63
C MET A 244 1.45 -12.73 6.35
N THR A 245 2.65 -12.93 5.84
CA THR A 245 3.69 -13.76 6.45
C THR A 245 4.99 -13.00 6.51
N THR A 246 6.12 -13.71 6.66
CA THR A 246 7.44 -13.10 6.61
C THR A 246 7.75 -12.60 5.21
N ASN A 247 8.10 -11.33 5.10
CA ASN A 247 8.61 -10.70 3.89
C ASN A 247 10.11 -10.47 4.02
N THR A 248 10.85 -10.82 2.98
CA THR A 248 12.28 -10.52 2.85
C THR A 248 12.45 -9.37 1.87
N VAL A 249 13.05 -8.28 2.29
CA VAL A 249 13.38 -7.13 1.44
C VAL A 249 14.88 -7.08 1.25
N GLN A 250 15.33 -7.11 -0.01
CA GLN A 250 16.74 -7.09 -0.39
C GLN A 250 17.12 -5.72 -0.93
N PHE A 251 18.10 -5.09 -0.30
CA PHE A 251 18.83 -3.93 -0.78
C PHE A 251 20.14 -4.36 -1.46
N HIS A 252 20.93 -3.40 -1.88
CA HIS A 252 22.24 -3.71 -2.47
C HIS A 252 23.20 -4.34 -1.46
N SER A 253 23.26 -3.83 -0.24
CA SER A 253 24.28 -4.19 0.77
C SER A 253 23.73 -4.96 1.95
N PHE A 254 22.42 -4.99 2.15
CA PHE A 254 21.78 -5.68 3.25
C PHE A 254 20.39 -6.21 2.86
N PHE A 255 19.84 -7.03 3.69
CA PHE A 255 18.42 -7.41 3.64
C PHE A 255 17.81 -7.28 5.04
N PHE A 256 16.49 -7.17 5.09
CA PHE A 256 15.76 -7.34 6.32
C PHE A 256 14.55 -8.23 6.10
N GLU A 257 14.11 -8.85 7.19
CA GLU A 257 12.91 -9.67 7.24
C GLU A 257 11.96 -9.11 8.28
N THR A 258 10.70 -9.00 7.90
CA THR A 258 9.64 -8.52 8.79
C THR A 258 8.39 -9.37 8.63
N VAL A 259 7.64 -9.52 9.72
CA VAL A 259 6.35 -10.21 9.72
C VAL A 259 5.24 -9.17 9.76
N GLY A 260 4.47 -9.08 8.68
CA GLY A 260 3.55 -7.97 8.46
C GLY A 260 4.25 -6.83 7.74
N CYS A 261 3.86 -5.60 7.99
CA CYS A 261 4.23 -4.40 7.24
C CYS A 261 3.76 -4.46 5.78
N ARG A 262 2.99 -3.49 5.36
CA ARG A 262 2.63 -3.37 3.94
C ARG A 262 3.82 -2.89 3.14
N MET A 263 4.18 -3.64 2.11
CA MET A 263 5.26 -3.24 1.21
C MET A 263 4.82 -2.01 0.41
N SER A 264 5.55 -0.89 0.53
CA SER A 264 5.18 0.39 -0.09
C SER A 264 5.10 0.36 -1.63
N GLY A 265 5.74 -0.63 -2.28
CA GLY A 265 5.68 -0.89 -3.72
C GLY A 265 4.80 -2.09 -4.10
N GLU A 266 3.81 -2.45 -3.28
CA GLU A 266 2.80 -3.46 -3.58
C GLU A 266 1.84 -2.94 -4.66
N MET A 267 1.30 -3.84 -5.50
CA MET A 267 0.31 -3.45 -6.51
C MET A 267 -0.96 -2.86 -5.90
N SER A 268 -1.31 -3.31 -4.71
CA SER A 268 -2.51 -2.88 -4.00
C SER A 268 -2.28 -1.77 -2.97
N THR A 269 -1.09 -1.17 -2.86
CA THR A 269 -0.80 -0.21 -1.78
C THR A 269 -1.82 0.92 -1.70
N SER A 270 -2.11 1.59 -2.82
CA SER A 270 -3.09 2.67 -2.87
C SER A 270 -4.50 2.21 -2.50
N LEU A 271 -4.95 1.09 -3.09
CA LEU A 271 -6.25 0.50 -2.81
C LEU A 271 -6.37 0.06 -1.35
N ALA A 272 -5.40 -0.70 -0.88
CA ALA A 272 -5.44 -1.28 0.45
C ALA A 272 -5.26 -0.23 1.55
N ASN A 273 -4.42 0.80 1.35
CA ASN A 273 -4.33 1.93 2.27
C ASN A 273 -5.65 2.67 2.34
N GLY A 274 -6.22 3.08 1.20
CA GLY A 274 -7.47 3.83 1.17
C GLY A 274 -8.65 3.03 1.74
N PHE A 275 -8.76 1.75 1.38
CA PHE A 275 -9.80 0.90 1.94
C PHE A 275 -9.62 0.70 3.45
N SER A 276 -8.39 0.51 3.94
CA SER A 276 -8.14 0.37 5.37
C SER A 276 -8.45 1.66 6.12
N ASN A 277 -8.03 2.80 5.59
CA ASN A 277 -8.33 4.11 6.18
C ASN A 277 -9.83 4.34 6.28
N LEU A 278 -10.58 4.08 5.21
CA LEU A 278 -12.04 4.14 5.21
C LEU A 278 -12.64 3.23 6.29
N MET A 279 -12.18 1.98 6.38
CA MET A 279 -12.68 1.04 7.39
C MET A 279 -12.36 1.49 8.81
N PHE A 280 -11.21 2.10 9.06
CA PHE A 280 -10.86 2.62 10.39
C PHE A 280 -11.75 3.79 10.79
N ILE A 281 -11.97 4.75 9.89
CA ILE A 281 -12.86 5.89 10.13
C ILE A 281 -14.28 5.40 10.44
N LEU A 282 -14.85 4.56 9.56
CA LEU A 282 -16.22 4.07 9.72
C LEU A 282 -16.39 3.15 10.94
N PHE A 283 -15.39 2.31 11.23
CA PHE A 283 -15.42 1.44 12.39
C PHE A 283 -15.32 2.22 13.71
N ALA A 284 -14.49 3.26 13.77
CA ALA A 284 -14.40 4.13 14.94
C ALA A 284 -15.77 4.78 15.27
N HIS A 285 -16.46 5.28 14.25
CA HIS A 285 -17.83 5.81 14.39
C HIS A 285 -18.83 4.73 14.80
N HIS A 286 -18.78 3.57 14.16
CA HIS A 286 -19.63 2.43 14.48
C HIS A 286 -19.48 1.98 15.95
N MET A 287 -18.25 2.00 16.47
CA MET A 287 -17.98 1.64 17.87
C MET A 287 -18.62 2.59 18.88
N GLN A 288 -18.87 3.83 18.49
CA GLN A 288 -19.52 4.87 19.29
C GLN A 288 -21.02 4.99 18.99
N GLY A 289 -21.55 4.16 18.08
CA GLY A 289 -22.97 4.21 17.70
C GLY A 289 -23.36 5.43 16.87
N VAL A 290 -22.39 6.11 16.25
CA VAL A 290 -22.59 7.29 15.40
C VAL A 290 -22.18 7.01 13.96
N LYS A 291 -22.51 7.93 13.05
CA LYS A 291 -22.08 7.88 11.65
C LYS A 291 -21.38 9.19 11.29
N PRO A 292 -20.36 9.17 10.44
CA PRO A 292 -19.83 10.39 9.89
C PRO A 292 -20.84 11.03 8.92
N ASN A 293 -20.84 12.36 8.79
CA ASN A 293 -21.69 13.09 7.85
C ASN A 293 -21.14 12.99 6.43
N GLY A 294 -19.81 12.93 6.28
CA GLY A 294 -19.10 12.73 5.04
C GLY A 294 -17.70 12.16 5.27
N VAL A 295 -17.21 11.38 4.33
CA VAL A 295 -15.86 10.79 4.38
C VAL A 295 -15.23 10.82 2.99
N CYS A 296 -13.98 11.25 2.91
CA CYS A 296 -13.15 11.14 1.71
C CYS A 296 -11.78 10.54 2.05
N VAL A 297 -11.31 9.60 1.23
CA VAL A 297 -10.01 8.94 1.41
C VAL A 297 -9.22 8.85 0.10
N GLU A 298 -7.89 8.99 0.18
CA GLU A 298 -6.94 8.64 -0.87
C GLU A 298 -5.66 8.07 -0.24
N GLY A 299 -5.48 6.76 -0.29
CA GLY A 299 -4.37 6.09 0.40
C GLY A 299 -4.49 6.23 1.92
N ASP A 300 -3.41 6.65 2.56
CA ASP A 300 -3.36 6.95 4.00
C ASP A 300 -3.99 8.30 4.37
N ASP A 301 -4.19 9.18 3.41
CA ASP A 301 -4.88 10.44 3.64
C ASP A 301 -6.39 10.24 3.76
N GLY A 302 -7.00 10.86 4.77
CA GLY A 302 -8.44 10.84 4.97
C GLY A 302 -8.94 12.15 5.57
N ILE A 303 -10.15 12.53 5.18
CA ILE A 303 -10.86 13.67 5.75
C ILE A 303 -12.33 13.29 5.94
N PHE A 304 -12.90 13.67 7.06
CA PHE A 304 -14.29 13.37 7.35
C PHE A 304 -14.94 14.45 8.22
N THR A 305 -16.25 14.47 8.24
CA THR A 305 -17.04 15.34 9.11
C THR A 305 -17.95 14.53 10.04
N THR A 306 -18.13 15.02 11.25
CA THR A 306 -19.01 14.41 12.25
C THR A 306 -19.55 15.46 13.20
N ASP A 307 -20.77 15.27 13.70
CA ASP A 307 -21.39 16.12 14.73
C ASP A 307 -21.00 15.66 16.15
N ALA A 308 -20.59 14.41 16.31
CA ALA A 308 -20.15 13.87 17.58
C ALA A 308 -18.62 13.90 17.67
N PRO A 309 -18.03 14.42 18.76
CA PRO A 309 -16.60 14.29 18.97
C PRO A 309 -16.23 12.80 19.04
N LEU A 310 -15.23 12.39 18.25
CA LEU A 310 -14.66 11.06 18.42
C LEU A 310 -13.82 11.08 19.68
N ASP A 311 -14.18 10.22 20.63
CA ASP A 311 -13.27 9.97 21.76
C ASP A 311 -11.92 9.51 21.21
N PRO A 312 -10.79 9.99 21.79
CA PRO A 312 -9.50 9.54 21.33
C PRO A 312 -9.48 8.02 21.31
N PRO A 313 -8.95 7.42 20.24
CA PRO A 313 -8.90 5.97 20.15
C PRO A 313 -8.24 5.45 21.43
N LEU A 314 -8.85 4.43 22.02
CA LEU A 314 -8.29 3.73 23.17
C LEU A 314 -6.87 3.30 22.78
N SER A 315 -5.87 4.04 23.30
CA SER A 315 -4.45 3.84 23.12
C SER A 315 -4.00 2.48 23.65
#